data_f065ebfa76c38920137a53eb5b91f97b
#
_entry.id   f065ebfa76c38920137a53eb5b91f97b
#
_cell.length_a   1.000
_cell.length_b   1.000
_cell.length_c   1.000
_cell.angle_alpha   90.00
_cell.angle_beta   90.00
_cell.angle_gamma   90.00
#
_symmetry.space_group_name_H-M   'P 1'
#
loop_
_entity.id
_entity.type
_entity.pdbx_description
1 polymer ?
#
loop_
_entity_poly.entity_id
_entity_poly.type
_entity_poly.pdbx_seq_one_letter_code
_entity_poly.pdbx_strand_id
1 'polypeptide(L)'
;MAWQCKHRFARISARKVRPLADLIRGKLADEALDILRYQPHRGARMLEKTLRSALANAEDRRATNLHHLMVTDVRVDGGPMFKRMRPHARGMASVIKKRFSHIHVALE
;
A
#
# COMPACT_ATOMS: atom_id res chain seq x y z
N MET A 1 -2.94 -21.33 -3.30
CA MET A 1 -4.04 -20.39 -3.62
C MET A 1 -3.74 -19.05 -2.96
N ALA A 2 -3.83 -17.97 -3.71
CA ALA A 2 -3.48 -16.64 -3.19
C ALA A 2 -4.75 -15.84 -2.87
N TRP A 3 -4.71 -15.12 -1.75
CA TRP A 3 -5.76 -14.19 -1.36
C TRP A 3 -5.24 -12.79 -1.56
N GLN A 4 -5.97 -12.00 -2.34
CA GLN A 4 -5.51 -10.71 -2.83
C GLN A 4 -6.42 -9.57 -2.37
N CYS A 5 -5.84 -8.40 -2.28
CA CYS A 5 -6.58 -7.15 -2.12
C CYS A 5 -5.86 -6.04 -2.88
N LYS A 6 -6.62 -5.15 -3.47
CA LYS A 6 -6.10 -3.97 -4.17
C LYS A 6 -6.74 -2.72 -3.60
N HIS A 7 -5.91 -1.74 -3.27
CA HIS A 7 -6.37 -0.40 -2.94
C HIS A 7 -6.07 0.47 -4.16
N ARG A 8 -7.09 0.73 -4.96
CA ARG A 8 -6.94 1.54 -6.18
C ARG A 8 -7.14 3.02 -5.85
N PHE A 9 -6.41 3.87 -6.57
CA PHE A 9 -6.50 5.33 -6.44
C PHE A 9 -6.18 5.82 -5.02
N ALA A 10 -5.17 5.24 -4.40
CA ALA A 10 -4.68 5.73 -3.11
C ALA A 10 -4.05 7.10 -3.31
N ARG A 11 -4.41 8.07 -2.46
CA ARG A 11 -3.93 9.44 -2.56
C ARG A 11 -2.53 9.60 -1.98
N ILE A 12 -1.59 8.89 -2.56
CA ILE A 12 -0.18 8.94 -2.17
C ILE A 12 0.65 8.51 -3.37
N SER A 13 1.86 9.05 -3.50
CA SER A 13 2.74 8.64 -4.59
C SER A 13 3.30 7.24 -4.34
N ALA A 14 3.50 6.47 -5.42
CA ALA A 14 4.08 5.14 -5.33
C ALA A 14 5.47 5.16 -4.68
N ARG A 15 6.25 6.18 -4.95
CA ARG A 15 7.60 6.35 -4.41
C ARG A 15 7.63 6.36 -2.87
N LYS A 16 6.59 6.92 -2.24
CA LYS A 16 6.50 7.01 -0.78
C LYS A 16 6.05 5.69 -0.14
N VAL A 17 5.33 4.85 -0.88
CA VAL A 17 4.81 3.58 -0.36
C VAL A 17 5.76 2.42 -0.61
N ARG A 18 6.53 2.45 -1.70
CA ARG A 18 7.41 1.35 -2.06
C ARG A 18 8.40 0.93 -0.96
N PRO A 19 9.08 1.85 -0.25
CA PRO A 19 9.95 1.43 0.85
C PRO A 19 9.22 0.66 1.94
N LEU A 20 7.97 1.03 2.24
CA LEU A 20 7.15 0.34 3.22
C LEU A 20 6.75 -1.06 2.73
N ALA A 21 6.47 -1.18 1.44
CA ALA A 21 6.15 -2.47 0.82
C ALA A 21 7.35 -3.43 0.92
N ASP A 22 8.55 -2.92 0.74
CA ASP A 22 9.77 -3.74 0.85
C ASP A 22 9.98 -4.28 2.26
N LEU A 23 9.52 -3.56 3.28
CA LEU A 23 9.64 -4.00 4.67
C LEU A 23 8.80 -5.23 4.98
N ILE A 24 7.68 -5.39 4.31
CA ILE A 24 6.72 -6.46 4.63
C ILE A 24 6.77 -7.64 3.66
N ARG A 25 7.46 -7.50 2.54
CA ARG A 25 7.53 -8.57 1.54
C ARG A 25 8.26 -9.78 2.11
N GLY A 26 7.66 -10.95 2.00
CA GLY A 26 8.23 -12.21 2.50
C GLY A 26 8.04 -12.44 4.00
N LYS A 27 7.32 -11.57 4.68
CA LYS A 27 7.03 -11.73 6.11
C LYS A 27 5.70 -12.43 6.31
N LEU A 28 5.53 -13.04 7.50
CA LEU A 28 4.21 -13.53 7.89
C LEU A 28 3.24 -12.35 8.00
N ALA A 29 1.97 -12.60 7.70
CA ALA A 29 0.98 -11.54 7.68
C ALA A 29 0.87 -10.82 9.04
N ASP A 30 0.92 -11.57 10.13
CA ASP A 30 0.86 -10.98 11.48
C ASP A 30 2.09 -10.11 11.77
N GLU A 31 3.28 -10.58 11.41
CA GLU A 31 4.50 -9.78 11.54
C GLU A 31 4.45 -8.52 10.67
N ALA A 32 3.94 -8.65 9.45
CA ALA A 32 3.80 -7.51 8.54
C ALA A 32 2.88 -6.44 9.14
N LEU A 33 1.78 -6.83 9.75
CA LEU A 33 0.88 -5.89 10.41
C LEU A 33 1.58 -5.17 11.57
N ASP A 34 2.34 -5.91 12.37
CA ASP A 34 3.06 -5.31 13.49
C ASP A 34 4.13 -4.32 13.01
N ILE A 35 4.86 -4.68 11.97
CA ILE A 35 5.86 -3.77 11.37
C ILE A 35 5.19 -2.47 10.90
N LEU A 36 4.06 -2.58 10.20
CA LEU A 36 3.36 -1.40 9.68
C LEU A 36 2.80 -0.52 10.79
N ARG A 37 2.38 -1.11 11.90
CA ARG A 37 1.86 -0.34 13.05
C ARG A 37 2.88 0.62 13.63
N TYR A 38 4.15 0.23 13.64
CA TYR A 38 5.23 1.05 14.19
C TYR A 38 5.70 2.15 13.25
N GLN A 39 5.32 2.09 11.98
CA GLN A 39 5.73 3.09 11.02
C GLN A 39 4.82 4.32 11.11
N PRO A 40 5.39 5.53 11.28
CA PRO A 40 4.57 6.75 11.39
C PRO A 40 4.03 7.26 10.05
N HIS A 41 4.45 6.66 8.95
CA HIS A 41 4.12 7.11 7.60
C HIS A 41 2.64 6.89 7.27
N ARG A 42 2.06 7.82 6.54
CA ARG A 42 0.68 7.70 6.08
C ARG A 42 0.49 6.49 5.17
N GLY A 43 1.48 6.20 4.31
CA GLY A 43 1.45 5.03 3.45
C GLY A 43 1.38 3.71 4.21
N ALA A 44 1.96 3.67 5.42
CA ALA A 44 1.87 2.50 6.28
C ALA A 44 0.44 2.21 6.70
N ARG A 45 -0.36 3.25 6.96
CA ARG A 45 -1.78 3.07 7.30
C ARG A 45 -2.57 2.51 6.11
N MET A 46 -2.25 2.95 4.91
CA MET A 46 -2.88 2.45 3.69
C MET A 46 -2.52 1.00 3.41
N LEU A 47 -1.23 0.64 3.55
CA LEU A 47 -0.77 -0.74 3.42
C LEU A 47 -1.38 -1.66 4.46
N GLU A 48 -1.42 -1.21 5.70
CA GLU A 48 -2.03 -1.97 6.81
C GLU A 48 -3.49 -2.30 6.51
N LYS A 49 -4.24 -1.33 6.03
CA LYS A 49 -5.65 -1.53 5.66
C LYS A 49 -5.80 -2.53 4.52
N THR A 50 -4.94 -2.43 3.50
CA THR A 50 -4.96 -3.35 2.36
C THR A 50 -4.61 -4.77 2.80
N LEU A 51 -3.61 -4.92 3.67
CA LEU A 51 -3.20 -6.21 4.21
C LEU A 51 -4.30 -6.84 5.07
N ARG A 52 -4.96 -6.05 5.91
CA ARG A 52 -6.10 -6.53 6.71
C ARG A 52 -7.24 -7.01 5.82
N SER A 53 -7.48 -6.31 4.73
CA SER A 53 -8.51 -6.69 3.77
C SER A 53 -8.17 -8.03 3.10
N ALA A 54 -6.91 -8.25 2.75
CA ALA A 54 -6.46 -9.52 2.19
C ALA A 54 -6.61 -10.67 3.21
N LEU A 55 -6.28 -10.41 4.47
CA LEU A 55 -6.48 -11.39 5.56
C LEU A 55 -7.96 -11.70 5.76
N ALA A 56 -8.81 -10.69 5.71
CA ALA A 56 -10.25 -10.88 5.82
C ALA A 56 -10.80 -11.72 4.66
N ASN A 57 -10.27 -11.54 3.46
CA ASN A 57 -10.64 -12.37 2.31
C ASN A 57 -10.24 -13.83 2.51
N ALA A 58 -9.05 -14.06 3.08
CA ALA A 58 -8.59 -15.41 3.40
C ALA A 58 -9.47 -16.07 4.45
N GLU A 59 -9.82 -15.33 5.49
CA GLU A 59 -10.68 -15.81 6.57
C GLU A 59 -12.09 -16.11 6.06
N ASP A 60 -12.64 -15.24 5.25
CA ASP A 60 -13.98 -15.39 4.66
C ASP A 60 -14.07 -16.63 3.76
N ARG A 61 -12.99 -16.95 3.06
CA ARG A 61 -12.88 -18.13 2.19
C ARG A 61 -12.37 -19.36 2.94
N ARG A 62 -12.35 -19.31 4.28
CA ARG A 62 -12.00 -20.43 5.16
C ARG A 62 -10.62 -21.03 4.86
N ALA A 63 -9.61 -20.17 4.73
CA ALA A 63 -8.24 -20.65 4.61
C ALA A 63 -7.85 -21.46 5.84
N THR A 64 -7.22 -22.60 5.63
CA THR A 64 -6.89 -23.52 6.74
C THR A 64 -5.63 -23.10 7.50
N ASN A 65 -4.83 -22.22 6.92
CA ASN A 65 -3.51 -21.85 7.45
C ASN A 65 -3.40 -20.35 7.77
N LEU A 66 -4.45 -19.77 8.35
CA LEU A 66 -4.50 -18.33 8.65
C LEU A 66 -3.29 -17.80 9.40
N HIS A 67 -2.76 -18.58 10.34
CA HIS A 67 -1.61 -18.16 11.14
C HIS A 67 -0.26 -18.31 10.42
N HIS A 68 -0.26 -18.93 9.26
CA HIS A 68 0.96 -19.21 8.49
C HIS A 68 0.96 -18.51 7.13
N LEU A 69 0.01 -17.62 6.88
CA LEU A 69 -0.04 -16.89 5.62
C LEU A 69 1.13 -15.91 5.55
N MET A 70 1.80 -15.92 4.42
CA MET A 70 2.92 -15.02 4.14
C MET A 70 2.55 -14.00 3.09
N VAL A 71 3.13 -12.83 3.20
CA VAL A 71 3.01 -11.79 2.17
C VAL A 71 3.92 -12.17 1.01
N THR A 72 3.34 -12.75 -0.02
CA THR A 72 4.12 -13.25 -1.16
C THR A 72 4.33 -12.21 -2.25
N ASP A 73 3.38 -11.27 -2.38
CA ASP A 73 3.46 -10.24 -3.39
C ASP A 73 2.92 -8.92 -2.84
N VAL A 74 3.71 -7.88 -2.94
CA VAL A 74 3.30 -6.51 -2.64
C VAL A 74 3.79 -5.64 -3.78
N ARG A 75 2.87 -5.02 -4.49
CA ARG A 75 3.19 -4.12 -5.58
C ARG A 75 2.55 -2.77 -5.36
N VAL A 76 3.29 -1.73 -5.69
CA VAL A 76 2.79 -0.37 -5.67
C VAL A 76 3.00 0.21 -7.06
N ASP A 77 1.93 0.30 -7.80
CA ASP A 77 1.94 0.78 -9.17
C ASP A 77 1.57 2.26 -9.21
N GLY A 78 2.10 2.98 -10.18
CA GLY A 78 1.73 4.38 -10.42
C GLY A 78 0.30 4.47 -10.93
N GLY A 79 -0.47 5.38 -10.34
CA GLY A 79 -1.82 5.69 -10.80
C GLY A 79 -1.87 7.00 -11.58
N PRO A 80 -3.07 7.53 -11.80
CA PRO A 80 -3.23 8.83 -12.45
C PRO A 80 -2.62 9.94 -11.61
N MET A 81 -2.39 11.07 -12.20
CA MET A 81 -1.92 12.25 -11.48
C MET A 81 -2.70 13.47 -11.89
N PHE A 82 -2.86 14.39 -10.96
CA PHE A 82 -3.43 15.70 -11.25
C PHE A 82 -2.32 16.72 -11.15
N LYS A 83 -2.32 17.65 -12.11
CA LYS A 83 -1.40 18.78 -12.12
C LYS A 83 -2.07 19.97 -11.45
N ARG A 84 -1.36 20.59 -10.52
CA ARG A 84 -1.83 21.79 -9.83
C ARG A 84 -0.76 22.87 -9.94
N MET A 85 -1.19 24.12 -9.97
CA MET A 85 -0.28 25.27 -10.04
C MET A 85 0.02 25.76 -8.62
N ARG A 86 1.29 26.05 -8.39
CA ARG A 86 1.71 26.69 -7.14
C ARG A 86 2.39 28.01 -7.49
N PRO A 87 1.82 29.15 -7.02
CA PRO A 87 2.45 30.44 -7.30
C PRO A 87 3.76 30.60 -6.55
N HIS A 88 4.71 31.22 -7.18
CA HIS A 88 6.01 31.58 -6.62
C HIS A 88 6.24 33.08 -6.77
N ALA A 89 7.37 33.56 -6.23
CA ALA A 89 7.74 34.97 -6.28
C ALA A 89 7.78 35.51 -7.71
N ARG A 90 7.55 36.81 -7.88
CA ARG A 90 7.60 37.54 -9.15
C ARG A 90 6.58 37.06 -10.17
N GLY A 91 5.42 36.60 -9.73
CA GLY A 91 4.36 36.15 -10.63
C GLY A 91 4.63 34.84 -11.34
N MET A 92 5.70 34.16 -11.01
CA MET A 92 6.00 32.84 -11.58
C MET A 92 5.20 31.75 -10.88
N ALA A 93 4.86 30.71 -11.61
CA ALA A 93 4.15 29.56 -11.06
C ALA A 93 4.85 28.26 -11.49
N SER A 94 4.85 27.26 -10.63
CA SER A 94 5.35 25.94 -10.96
C SER A 94 4.23 24.92 -10.88
N VAL A 95 4.41 23.80 -11.59
CA VAL A 95 3.45 22.71 -11.64
C VAL A 95 3.78 21.71 -10.54
N ILE A 96 2.78 21.38 -9.72
CA ILE A 96 2.87 20.33 -8.73
C ILE A 96 2.05 19.16 -9.23
N LYS A 97 2.64 17.97 -9.19
CA LYS A 97 1.97 16.73 -9.58
C LYS A 97 1.43 16.05 -8.35
N LYS A 98 0.10 15.94 -8.24
CA LYS A 98 -0.57 15.16 -7.20
C LYS A 98 -0.73 13.74 -7.72
N ARG A 99 0.11 12.83 -7.26
CA ARG A 99 0.17 11.46 -7.76
C ARG A 99 -0.68 10.53 -6.94
N PHE A 100 -1.29 9.58 -7.61
CA PHE A 100 -2.02 8.47 -6.99
C PHE A 100 -1.25 7.19 -7.24
N SER A 101 -1.56 6.18 -6.44
CA SER A 101 -0.97 4.85 -6.61
C SER A 101 -2.01 3.76 -6.42
N HIS A 102 -1.69 2.58 -6.92
CA HIS A 102 -2.48 1.38 -6.72
C HIS A 102 -1.65 0.40 -5.91
N ILE A 103 -2.17 0.00 -4.77
CA ILE A 103 -1.48 -0.92 -3.86
C ILE A 103 -2.10 -2.30 -4.03
N HIS A 104 -1.27 -3.30 -4.25
CA HIS A 104 -1.70 -4.68 -4.41
C HIS A 104 -0.96 -5.55 -3.39
N VAL A 105 -1.71 -6.34 -2.63
CA VAL A 105 -1.16 -7.28 -1.65
C VAL A 105 -1.73 -8.66 -1.93
N ALA A 106 -0.87 -9.67 -1.94
CA ALA A 106 -1.27 -11.07 -2.06
C ALA A 106 -0.67 -11.87 -0.91
N LEU A 107 -1.49 -12.74 -0.35
CA LEU A 107 -1.10 -13.66 0.72
C LEU A 107 -1.20 -15.09 0.22
N GLU A 108 -0.28 -15.90 0.70
CA GLU A 108 -0.27 -17.30 0.30
C GLU A 108 0.16 -18.24 1.41
#